data_e86d3e6184bfda231ea85393e39ca37f
#
_entry.id   e86d3e6184bfda231ea85393e39ca37f
#
_cell.length_a   1.000
_cell.length_b   1.000
_cell.length_c   1.000
_cell.angle_alpha   90.00
_cell.angle_beta   90.00
_cell.angle_gamma   90.00
#
_symmetry.space_group_name_H-M   'P 1'
#
loop_
_entity.id
_entity.type
_entity.pdbx_description
1 polymer ?
#
loop_
_entity_poly.entity_id
_entity_poly.type
_entity_poly.pdbx_seq_one_letter_code
_entity_poly.pdbx_strand_id
1 'polypeptide(L)'
;MSDDSKAGIATRRQSGLLRTLAHRPAGDDDVLPVEGHLPPFTGATAWLNSDPLTPDGLRGRVVLVDFWTYTCINWLRTFPYVRGWAEKYRHHGLTVIGVHTPEFGFERDLDNVRARSLDFGVEYPIAVDSGYGVWTAFANHFWPAVYIADDQGRIRYHHFGEGEYAMTEMVIQQLLLQAGSDGFDADLLTVEPTGFELPADWGTLRTPETYLGLRQTSGYASPEDPRPDGPHAYPEVNDLSLNAWAPIGPWILASHAAVSADTGARVAFRFQARDVNLVIGPANRGAAIPFRVHLDGGAPGDAHGEDIDATGSGTLLDQRLYQLIRRPVPPTASSVFEIEFLGPGAEAYCFTFG
;
A
#
# COMPACT_ATOMS: atom_id res chain seq x y z
N MET A 1 15.60 -20.34 10.50
CA MET A 1 16.38 -19.55 11.44
C MET A 1 16.69 -18.24 10.72
N SER A 2 16.21 -17.11 10.99
CA SER A 2 15.35 -16.54 12.01
C SER A 2 15.14 -15.08 11.62
N ASP A 3 13.91 -14.69 11.27
CA ASP A 3 13.58 -13.29 10.92
C ASP A 3 13.00 -12.51 12.12
N ASP A 4 12.97 -13.12 13.30
CA ASP A 4 12.49 -12.51 14.55
C ASP A 4 13.39 -11.39 15.10
N SER A 5 14.57 -11.17 14.51
CA SER A 5 15.51 -10.16 15.03
C SER A 5 15.20 -8.72 14.54
N LYS A 6 14.52 -8.56 13.39
CA LYS A 6 14.27 -7.22 12.81
C LYS A 6 13.07 -6.53 13.46
N ALA A 7 11.99 -7.26 13.72
CA ALA A 7 10.84 -6.71 14.43
C ALA A 7 11.18 -6.30 15.88
N GLY A 8 12.01 -7.08 16.56
CA GLY A 8 12.43 -6.77 17.93
C GLY A 8 13.35 -5.54 18.06
N ILE A 9 14.09 -5.18 17.02
CA ILE A 9 15.00 -4.02 17.03
C ILE A 9 14.21 -2.73 16.78
N ALA A 10 13.20 -2.75 15.91
CA ALA A 10 12.31 -1.61 15.67
C ALA A 10 11.51 -1.26 16.93
N THR A 11 10.91 -2.26 17.57
CA THR A 11 10.10 -2.07 18.80
C THR A 11 10.93 -1.57 19.99
N ARG A 12 12.22 -1.98 20.11
CA ARG A 12 13.09 -1.48 21.17
C ARG A 12 13.56 -0.03 20.96
N ARG A 13 13.75 0.42 19.72
CA ARG A 13 14.10 1.81 19.42
C ARG A 13 12.90 2.75 19.66
N GLN A 14 11.69 2.33 19.29
CA GLN A 14 10.45 3.09 19.48
C GLN A 14 10.10 3.26 20.96
N SER A 15 10.22 2.21 21.78
CA SER A 15 10.02 2.33 23.23
C SER A 15 11.07 3.23 23.91
N GLY A 16 12.26 3.37 23.34
CA GLY A 16 13.28 4.31 23.78
C GLY A 16 12.89 5.77 23.51
N LEU A 17 12.32 6.06 22.35
CA LEU A 17 11.89 7.41 21.94
C LEU A 17 10.70 7.90 22.79
N LEU A 18 9.68 7.05 22.98
CA LEU A 18 8.53 7.36 23.85
C LEU A 18 8.93 7.64 25.29
N ARG A 19 9.91 6.90 25.84
CA ARG A 19 10.47 7.18 27.18
C ARG A 19 11.23 8.51 27.22
N THR A 20 11.90 8.88 26.14
CA THR A 20 12.69 10.13 26.06
C THR A 20 11.78 11.35 25.97
N LEU A 21 10.68 11.27 25.21
CA LEU A 21 9.71 12.36 25.10
C LEU A 21 8.91 12.59 26.40
N ALA A 22 8.64 11.53 27.18
CA ALA A 22 7.84 11.62 28.41
C ALA A 22 8.61 12.14 29.65
N HIS A 23 9.96 12.24 29.63
CA HIS A 23 10.77 12.43 30.86
C HIS A 23 11.87 13.48 30.76
N ARG A 24 11.83 14.48 29.84
CA ARG A 24 12.86 15.51 29.76
C ARG A 24 12.37 16.89 30.22
N PRO A 25 13.15 17.58 31.07
CA PRO A 25 12.86 18.98 31.43
C PRO A 25 13.10 19.89 30.22
N ALA A 26 12.29 20.94 30.11
CA ALA A 26 12.41 21.99 29.09
C ALA A 26 13.82 22.60 29.11
N GLY A 27 14.60 22.41 28.05
CA GLY A 27 15.93 23.01 27.93
C GLY A 27 16.90 22.31 26.95
N ASP A 28 16.55 21.19 26.35
CA ASP A 28 17.39 20.54 25.36
C ASP A 28 16.64 20.59 23.97
N ASP A 29 17.00 21.57 23.16
CA ASP A 29 16.30 21.94 21.92
C ASP A 29 16.39 20.90 20.80
N ASP A 30 17.00 19.72 21.01
CA ASP A 30 17.29 18.73 19.98
C ASP A 30 16.86 17.30 20.37
N VAL A 31 15.58 17.12 20.73
CA VAL A 31 15.02 15.81 21.09
C VAL A 31 14.99 14.85 19.91
N LEU A 32 14.79 15.36 18.68
CA LEU A 32 14.79 14.55 17.46
C LEU A 32 16.16 14.60 16.77
N PRO A 33 16.73 13.46 16.35
CA PRO A 33 18.00 13.43 15.62
C PRO A 33 17.87 14.13 14.25
N VAL A 34 19.00 14.57 13.69
CA VAL A 34 19.10 14.90 12.27
C VAL A 34 19.52 13.62 11.55
N GLU A 35 18.64 13.09 10.70
CA GLU A 35 18.85 11.85 9.95
C GLU A 35 19.40 12.12 8.54
N GLY A 36 19.28 13.36 8.07
CA GLY A 36 19.72 13.79 6.74
C GLY A 36 19.15 15.15 6.37
N HIS A 37 19.17 15.47 5.10
CA HIS A 37 18.56 16.67 4.52
C HIS A 37 17.60 16.31 3.42
N LEU A 38 16.55 17.10 3.26
CA LEU A 38 15.53 16.94 2.23
C LEU A 38 16.20 16.96 0.83
N PRO A 39 16.18 15.83 0.11
CA PRO A 39 16.75 15.78 -1.23
C PRO A 39 15.91 16.58 -2.23
N PRO A 40 16.48 16.98 -3.37
CA PRO A 40 15.71 17.62 -4.43
C PRO A 40 14.73 16.64 -5.08
N PHE A 41 13.57 17.16 -5.50
CA PHE A 41 12.55 16.39 -6.23
C PHE A 41 12.75 16.38 -7.75
N THR A 42 13.97 16.66 -8.22
CA THR A 42 14.30 16.77 -9.66
C THR A 42 14.12 15.47 -10.44
N GLY A 43 13.98 14.34 -9.74
CA GLY A 43 13.64 13.04 -10.33
C GLY A 43 12.17 12.87 -10.69
N ALA A 44 11.28 13.74 -10.21
CA ALA A 44 9.85 13.68 -10.53
C ALA A 44 9.64 13.92 -12.04
N THR A 45 8.86 13.05 -12.67
CA THR A 45 8.54 13.11 -14.11
C THR A 45 7.37 14.04 -14.42
N ALA A 46 6.52 14.29 -13.42
CA ALA A 46 5.40 15.24 -13.47
C ALA A 46 5.02 15.68 -12.05
N TRP A 47 4.18 16.71 -11.96
CA TRP A 47 3.56 17.17 -10.73
C TRP A 47 2.04 17.28 -10.91
N LEU A 48 1.30 16.91 -9.87
CA LEU A 48 -0.14 17.12 -9.77
C LEU A 48 -0.44 18.02 -8.56
N ASN A 49 -1.51 18.78 -8.62
CA ASN A 49 -1.99 19.69 -7.59
C ASN A 49 -1.05 20.87 -7.24
N SER A 50 0.10 20.98 -7.89
CA SER A 50 1.02 22.12 -7.72
C SER A 50 1.99 22.25 -8.89
N ASP A 51 2.68 23.40 -8.98
CA ASP A 51 3.93 23.52 -9.72
C ASP A 51 5.04 22.71 -9.04
N PRO A 52 6.16 22.42 -9.71
CA PRO A 52 7.31 21.73 -9.13
C PRO A 52 7.83 22.43 -7.87
N LEU A 53 7.97 21.65 -6.78
CA LEU A 53 8.50 22.14 -5.51
C LEU A 53 10.00 21.85 -5.41
N THR A 54 10.70 22.72 -4.68
CA THR A 54 12.13 22.57 -4.42
C THR A 54 12.42 22.69 -2.93
N PRO A 55 13.50 22.06 -2.40
CA PRO A 55 13.88 22.21 -0.99
C PRO A 55 14.06 23.68 -0.55
N ASP A 56 14.61 24.53 -1.41
CA ASP A 56 14.78 25.96 -1.09
C ASP A 56 13.43 26.68 -1.01
N GLY A 57 12.48 26.36 -1.89
CA GLY A 57 11.12 26.91 -1.85
C GLY A 57 10.29 26.44 -0.64
N LEU A 58 10.75 25.39 0.04
CA LEU A 58 10.10 24.81 1.21
C LEU A 58 10.71 25.30 2.54
N ARG A 59 11.77 26.13 2.50
CA ARG A 59 12.36 26.70 3.70
C ARG A 59 11.34 27.49 4.53
N GLY A 60 11.42 27.35 5.85
CA GLY A 60 10.47 27.94 6.79
C GLY A 60 9.18 27.12 6.96
N ARG A 61 9.09 25.91 6.37
CA ARG A 61 7.95 25.01 6.50
C ARG A 61 8.40 23.65 7.00
N VAL A 62 7.58 23.03 7.83
CA VAL A 62 7.71 21.60 8.13
C VAL A 62 7.21 20.82 6.92
N VAL A 63 7.98 19.84 6.46
CA VAL A 63 7.65 19.07 5.25
C VAL A 63 7.45 17.60 5.59
N LEU A 64 6.29 17.05 5.25
CA LEU A 64 6.04 15.62 5.29
C LEU A 64 6.08 15.09 3.86
N VAL A 65 6.98 14.15 3.58
CA VAL A 65 7.06 13.43 2.30
C VAL A 65 6.50 12.04 2.50
N ASP A 66 5.44 11.71 1.75
CA ASP A 66 4.72 10.43 1.79
C ASP A 66 4.97 9.66 0.49
N PHE A 67 5.74 8.57 0.56
CA PHE A 67 5.95 7.67 -0.57
C PHE A 67 4.79 6.67 -0.68
N TRP A 68 4.17 6.63 -1.84
CA TRP A 68 2.97 5.85 -2.07
C TRP A 68 2.84 5.29 -3.48
N THR A 69 1.98 4.30 -3.61
CA THR A 69 1.39 3.88 -4.88
C THR A 69 -0.07 3.51 -4.67
N TYR A 70 -0.90 3.71 -5.67
CA TYR A 70 -2.36 3.64 -5.50
C TYR A 70 -2.92 2.22 -5.33
N THR A 71 -2.12 1.18 -5.54
CA THR A 71 -2.51 -0.21 -5.29
C THR A 71 -2.01 -0.75 -3.96
N CYS A 72 -1.19 0.01 -3.22
CA CYS A 72 -0.65 -0.43 -1.94
C CYS A 72 -1.70 -0.36 -0.83
N ILE A 73 -2.15 -1.53 -0.32
CA ILE A 73 -3.16 -1.58 0.76
C ILE A 73 -2.64 -0.91 2.04
N ASN A 74 -1.35 -1.03 2.36
CA ASN A 74 -0.76 -0.44 3.55
C ASN A 74 -0.77 1.10 3.46
N TRP A 75 -0.58 1.65 2.25
CA TRP A 75 -0.75 3.08 2.03
C TRP A 75 -2.22 3.51 2.14
N LEU A 76 -3.16 2.77 1.56
CA LEU A 76 -4.59 3.07 1.67
C LEU A 76 -5.04 3.16 3.13
N ARG A 77 -4.48 2.35 4.03
CA ARG A 77 -4.73 2.41 5.48
C ARG A 77 -4.03 3.59 6.18
N THR A 78 -2.91 4.06 5.62
CA THR A 78 -2.17 5.23 6.13
C THR A 78 -2.79 6.54 5.65
N PHE A 79 -3.38 6.54 4.47
CA PHE A 79 -3.85 7.73 3.77
C PHE A 79 -4.85 8.60 4.56
N PRO A 80 -5.84 8.07 5.33
CA PRO A 80 -6.72 8.90 6.14
C PRO A 80 -5.99 9.82 7.11
N TYR A 81 -4.88 9.34 7.68
CA TYR A 81 -4.03 10.13 8.58
C TYR A 81 -3.24 11.19 7.82
N VAL A 82 -2.60 10.82 6.69
CA VAL A 82 -1.84 11.79 5.87
C VAL A 82 -2.75 12.89 5.36
N ARG A 83 -3.95 12.55 4.86
CA ARG A 83 -4.99 13.50 4.45
C ARG A 83 -5.40 14.41 5.60
N GLY A 84 -5.67 13.84 6.75
CA GLY A 84 -6.08 14.59 7.94
C GLY A 84 -4.99 15.52 8.45
N TRP A 85 -3.72 15.11 8.47
CA TRP A 85 -2.61 16.00 8.83
C TRP A 85 -2.41 17.11 7.80
N ALA A 86 -2.53 16.79 6.51
CA ALA A 86 -2.47 17.81 5.45
C ALA A 86 -3.53 18.88 5.64
N GLU A 87 -4.76 18.51 5.99
CA GLU A 87 -5.86 19.45 6.26
C GLU A 87 -5.64 20.23 7.56
N LYS A 88 -5.39 19.51 8.67
CA LYS A 88 -5.28 20.09 10.02
C LYS A 88 -4.15 21.11 10.12
N TYR A 89 -2.98 20.83 9.54
CA TYR A 89 -1.78 21.62 9.75
C TYR A 89 -1.34 22.52 8.58
N ARG A 90 -2.05 22.52 7.44
CA ARG A 90 -1.65 23.34 6.26
C ARG A 90 -1.50 24.83 6.57
N HIS A 91 -2.37 25.36 7.42
CA HIS A 91 -2.34 26.78 7.83
C HIS A 91 -1.38 27.05 8.99
N HIS A 92 -0.80 26.02 9.56
CA HIS A 92 0.17 26.07 10.65
C HIS A 92 1.60 25.79 10.18
N GLY A 93 1.84 25.74 8.86
CA GLY A 93 3.20 25.62 8.31
C GLY A 93 3.60 24.21 7.88
N LEU A 94 2.71 23.20 7.93
CA LEU A 94 2.97 21.90 7.32
C LEU A 94 2.76 21.96 5.80
N THR A 95 3.66 21.34 5.05
CA THR A 95 3.47 20.98 3.65
C THR A 95 3.58 19.47 3.51
N VAL A 96 2.53 18.84 3.04
CA VAL A 96 2.56 17.42 2.66
C VAL A 96 2.86 17.31 1.17
N ILE A 97 3.75 16.40 0.80
CA ILE A 97 4.11 16.06 -0.59
C ILE A 97 3.99 14.56 -0.73
N GLY A 98 3.04 14.10 -1.53
CA GLY A 98 2.97 12.70 -1.95
C GLY A 98 4.00 12.42 -3.04
N VAL A 99 4.81 11.39 -2.90
CA VAL A 99 5.70 10.90 -3.96
C VAL A 99 5.13 9.59 -4.46
N HIS A 100 4.46 9.65 -5.62
CA HIS A 100 3.91 8.46 -6.24
C HIS A 100 5.02 7.74 -7.02
N THR A 101 5.47 6.61 -6.49
CA THR A 101 6.48 5.75 -7.12
C THR A 101 5.82 4.41 -7.47
N PRO A 102 5.85 3.98 -8.75
CA PRO A 102 5.09 2.82 -9.21
C PRO A 102 5.68 1.50 -8.69
N GLU A 103 4.86 0.59 -8.23
CA GLU A 103 5.22 -0.80 -7.96
C GLU A 103 5.05 -1.66 -9.22
N PHE A 104 3.94 -1.44 -9.94
CA PHE A 104 3.61 -2.15 -11.17
C PHE A 104 3.74 -1.28 -12.41
N GLY A 105 3.89 -1.92 -13.58
CA GLY A 105 4.12 -1.23 -14.85
C GLY A 105 3.02 -0.23 -15.23
N PHE A 106 1.76 -0.56 -14.96
CA PHE A 106 0.60 0.28 -15.27
C PHE A 106 0.50 1.53 -14.38
N GLU A 107 1.15 1.54 -13.24
CA GLU A 107 1.23 2.70 -12.33
C GLU A 107 2.17 3.80 -12.82
N ARG A 108 2.95 3.53 -13.88
CA ARG A 108 3.79 4.55 -14.55
C ARG A 108 2.98 5.51 -15.41
N ASP A 109 1.77 5.12 -15.80
CA ASP A 109 0.88 5.93 -16.64
C ASP A 109 0.34 7.11 -15.83
N LEU A 110 0.66 8.33 -16.26
CA LEU A 110 0.27 9.57 -15.58
C LEU A 110 -1.26 9.73 -15.49
N ASP A 111 -1.99 9.27 -16.49
CA ASP A 111 -3.46 9.39 -16.50
C ASP A 111 -4.08 8.43 -15.46
N ASN A 112 -3.49 7.24 -15.25
CA ASN A 112 -3.90 6.36 -14.16
C ASN A 112 -3.62 7.01 -12.80
N VAL A 113 -2.42 7.56 -12.58
CA VAL A 113 -2.06 8.25 -11.33
C VAL A 113 -3.02 9.41 -11.07
N ARG A 114 -3.29 10.23 -12.10
CA ARG A 114 -4.23 11.38 -11.99
C ARG A 114 -5.64 10.92 -11.64
N ALA A 115 -6.17 9.91 -12.32
CA ALA A 115 -7.51 9.39 -12.07
C ALA A 115 -7.63 8.87 -10.64
N ARG A 116 -6.68 8.04 -10.18
CA ARG A 116 -6.71 7.49 -8.81
C ARG A 116 -6.50 8.55 -7.74
N SER A 117 -5.63 9.55 -7.98
CA SER A 117 -5.47 10.68 -7.06
C SER A 117 -6.77 11.46 -6.87
N LEU A 118 -7.54 11.65 -7.95
CA LEU A 118 -8.86 12.30 -7.90
C LEU A 118 -9.89 11.43 -7.17
N ASP A 119 -9.94 10.12 -7.47
CA ASP A 119 -10.86 9.18 -6.83
C ASP A 119 -10.65 9.12 -5.30
N PHE A 120 -9.41 9.17 -4.83
CA PHE A 120 -9.07 9.21 -3.41
C PHE A 120 -9.20 10.60 -2.77
N GLY A 121 -9.39 11.66 -3.58
CA GLY A 121 -9.45 13.03 -3.07
C GLY A 121 -8.11 13.53 -2.54
N VAL A 122 -6.99 13.18 -3.19
CA VAL A 122 -5.66 13.70 -2.84
C VAL A 122 -5.55 15.14 -3.30
N GLU A 123 -5.54 16.09 -2.37
CA GLU A 123 -5.49 17.52 -2.68
C GLU A 123 -4.10 18.15 -2.51
N TYR A 124 -3.22 17.51 -1.75
CA TYR A 124 -1.84 17.99 -1.55
C TYR A 124 -0.96 17.74 -2.79
N PRO A 125 0.19 18.46 -2.94
CA PRO A 125 1.13 18.27 -4.03
C PRO A 125 1.58 16.82 -4.22
N ILE A 126 1.62 16.36 -5.47
CA ILE A 126 2.09 15.01 -5.81
C ILE A 126 3.25 15.14 -6.80
N ALA A 127 4.42 14.65 -6.40
CA ALA A 127 5.55 14.38 -7.29
C ALA A 127 5.37 12.98 -7.90
N VAL A 128 5.17 12.89 -9.21
CA VAL A 128 5.07 11.61 -9.93
C VAL A 128 6.47 11.11 -10.23
N ASP A 129 6.88 10.02 -9.60
CA ASP A 129 8.24 9.48 -9.65
C ASP A 129 8.32 8.20 -10.48
N SER A 130 7.76 8.20 -11.70
CA SER A 130 7.72 7.01 -12.57
C SER A 130 9.11 6.44 -12.91
N GLY A 131 10.18 7.22 -12.73
CA GLY A 131 11.57 6.83 -12.96
C GLY A 131 12.34 6.44 -11.70
N TYR A 132 11.72 6.45 -10.52
CA TYR A 132 12.38 6.20 -9.21
C TYR A 132 13.51 7.19 -8.86
N GLY A 133 13.51 8.37 -9.46
CA GLY A 133 14.55 9.38 -9.23
C GLY A 133 14.45 10.00 -7.83
N VAL A 134 13.24 10.34 -7.38
CA VAL A 134 12.99 10.84 -6.02
C VAL A 134 13.17 9.71 -4.99
N TRP A 135 12.63 8.52 -5.28
CA TRP A 135 12.82 7.32 -4.47
C TRP A 135 14.29 7.04 -4.17
N THR A 136 15.12 7.07 -5.21
CA THR A 136 16.56 6.84 -5.09
C THR A 136 17.26 7.95 -4.28
N ALA A 137 16.86 9.22 -4.50
CA ALA A 137 17.43 10.36 -3.77
C ALA A 137 17.17 10.29 -2.25
N PHE A 138 16.01 9.73 -1.83
CA PHE A 138 15.69 9.47 -0.42
C PHE A 138 16.27 8.16 0.11
N ALA A 139 16.94 7.35 -0.73
CA ALA A 139 17.33 5.97 -0.41
C ALA A 139 16.14 5.16 0.14
N ASN A 140 14.94 5.38 -0.41
CA ASN A 140 13.73 4.71 0.04
C ASN A 140 13.68 3.26 -0.45
N HIS A 141 13.00 2.38 0.30
CA HIS A 141 12.87 0.95 0.02
C HIS A 141 11.48 0.38 0.32
N PHE A 142 10.53 1.21 0.79
CA PHE A 142 9.25 0.75 1.30
C PHE A 142 8.08 1.61 0.85
N TRP A 143 6.91 0.97 0.67
CA TRP A 143 5.60 1.60 0.59
C TRP A 143 4.69 1.11 1.74
N PRO A 144 4.00 2.05 2.43
CA PRO A 144 4.29 3.47 2.45
C PRO A 144 5.59 3.78 3.18
N ALA A 145 6.11 4.99 2.98
CA ALA A 145 7.21 5.51 3.78
C ALA A 145 7.00 7.01 4.00
N VAL A 146 7.13 7.45 5.24
CA VAL A 146 7.00 8.85 5.62
C VAL A 146 8.36 9.38 6.07
N TYR A 147 8.72 10.57 5.57
CA TYR A 147 9.86 11.34 6.02
C TYR A 147 9.39 12.73 6.46
N ILE A 148 9.85 13.23 7.60
CA ILE A 148 9.48 14.55 8.09
C ILE A 148 10.72 15.40 8.25
N ALA A 149 10.74 16.54 7.55
CA ALA A 149 11.79 17.54 7.64
C ALA A 149 11.32 18.78 8.40
N ASP A 150 12.23 19.39 9.15
CA ASP A 150 11.99 20.65 9.84
C ASP A 150 12.03 21.85 8.86
N ASP A 151 11.79 23.06 9.39
CA ASP A 151 11.78 24.32 8.66
C ASP A 151 13.12 24.68 8.00
N GLN A 152 14.22 24.02 8.43
CA GLN A 152 15.55 24.12 7.83
C GLN A 152 15.80 23.04 6.76
N GLY A 153 14.82 22.17 6.47
CA GLY A 153 14.95 21.07 5.52
C GLY A 153 15.83 19.93 6.03
N ARG A 154 16.02 19.79 7.35
CA ARG A 154 16.70 18.64 7.95
C ARG A 154 15.68 17.56 8.24
N ILE A 155 15.90 16.33 7.74
CA ILE A 155 15.05 15.17 8.05
C ILE A 155 15.25 14.83 9.52
N ARG A 156 14.15 14.80 10.28
CA ARG A 156 14.13 14.61 11.73
C ARG A 156 13.45 13.31 12.15
N TYR A 157 12.70 12.71 11.25
CA TYR A 157 11.96 11.50 11.50
C TYR A 157 11.62 10.77 10.19
N HIS A 158 11.61 9.45 10.24
CA HIS A 158 11.03 8.63 9.19
C HIS A 158 10.29 7.43 9.79
N HIS A 159 9.31 6.92 9.06
CA HIS A 159 8.60 5.69 9.36
C HIS A 159 8.38 4.88 8.09
N PHE A 160 8.60 3.57 8.17
CA PHE A 160 8.41 2.63 7.06
C PHE A 160 7.24 1.69 7.35
N GLY A 161 6.34 1.55 6.38
CA GLY A 161 5.12 0.78 6.51
C GLY A 161 3.97 1.57 7.14
N GLU A 162 2.85 0.89 7.38
CA GLU A 162 1.69 1.46 8.07
C GLU A 162 1.88 1.48 9.60
N GLY A 163 1.13 2.34 10.31
CA GLY A 163 1.17 2.43 11.77
C GLY A 163 1.91 3.66 12.29
N GLU A 164 2.19 3.68 13.60
CA GLU A 164 2.86 4.76 14.35
C GLU A 164 2.25 6.16 14.14
N TYR A 165 0.96 6.25 13.82
CA TYR A 165 0.28 7.48 13.45
C TYR A 165 0.34 8.54 14.56
N ALA A 166 0.13 8.13 15.82
CA ALA A 166 0.23 9.04 16.97
C ALA A 166 1.63 9.62 17.12
N MET A 167 2.68 8.78 16.95
CA MET A 167 4.08 9.24 17.02
C MET A 167 4.39 10.21 15.89
N THR A 168 3.97 9.88 14.67
CA THR A 168 4.16 10.71 13.47
C THR A 168 3.52 12.09 13.67
N GLU A 169 2.29 12.15 14.20
CA GLU A 169 1.60 13.42 14.45
C GLU A 169 2.27 14.23 15.58
N MET A 170 2.73 13.59 16.65
CA MET A 170 3.48 14.27 17.71
C MET A 170 4.78 14.88 17.18
N VAL A 171 5.47 14.20 16.25
CA VAL A 171 6.65 14.76 15.56
C VAL A 171 6.28 15.98 14.72
N ILE A 172 5.19 15.92 13.96
CA ILE A 172 4.69 17.08 13.19
C ILE A 172 4.45 18.26 14.12
N GLN A 173 3.71 18.07 15.21
CA GLN A 173 3.40 19.12 16.18
C GLN A 173 4.66 19.71 16.80
N GLN A 174 5.61 18.85 17.21
CA GLN A 174 6.88 19.31 17.80
C GLN A 174 7.67 20.18 16.82
N LEU A 175 7.80 19.78 15.57
CA LEU A 175 8.54 20.52 14.56
C LEU A 175 7.83 21.83 14.18
N LEU A 176 6.50 21.86 14.16
CA LEU A 176 5.73 23.09 13.96
C LEU A 176 5.95 24.08 15.09
N LEU A 177 5.95 23.64 16.35
CA LEU A 177 6.28 24.50 17.51
C LEU A 177 7.71 25.03 17.43
N GLN A 178 8.69 24.21 17.04
CA GLN A 178 10.09 24.62 16.83
C GLN A 178 10.22 25.66 15.70
N ALA A 179 9.40 25.57 14.66
CA ALA A 179 9.31 26.54 13.57
C ALA A 179 8.56 27.83 13.96
N GLY A 180 8.12 27.96 15.22
CA GLY A 180 7.41 29.14 15.72
C GLY A 180 5.91 29.16 15.37
N SER A 181 5.34 28.06 14.92
CA SER A 181 3.90 27.95 14.71
C SER A 181 3.22 27.50 16.01
N ASP A 182 2.27 28.27 16.46
CA ASP A 182 1.43 27.98 17.62
C ASP A 182 -0.06 28.10 17.25
N GLY A 183 -0.94 27.79 18.20
CA GLY A 183 -2.39 27.99 18.04
C GLY A 183 -3.09 26.91 17.19
N PHE A 184 -2.44 25.79 16.87
CA PHE A 184 -3.12 24.61 16.35
C PHE A 184 -3.70 23.75 17.49
N ASP A 185 -4.71 22.96 17.15
CA ASP A 185 -5.26 21.97 18.07
C ASP A 185 -4.22 20.85 18.31
N ALA A 186 -3.81 20.68 19.57
CA ALA A 186 -2.81 19.70 19.99
C ALA A 186 -3.39 18.28 20.19
N ASP A 187 -4.71 18.08 20.18
CA ASP A 187 -5.30 16.76 20.26
C ASP A 187 -4.91 15.95 19.01
N LEU A 188 -4.60 14.67 19.19
CA LEU A 188 -4.23 13.81 18.09
C LEU A 188 -5.45 13.56 17.18
N LEU A 189 -5.17 13.47 15.89
CA LEU A 189 -6.18 13.22 14.88
C LEU A 189 -6.88 11.87 15.13
N THR A 190 -8.19 11.90 15.15
CA THR A 190 -9.03 10.70 15.11
C THR A 190 -9.62 10.57 13.71
N VAL A 191 -9.45 9.41 13.08
CA VAL A 191 -10.02 9.10 11.78
C VAL A 191 -11.10 8.03 11.92
N GLU A 192 -12.09 8.07 11.04
CA GLU A 192 -13.14 7.05 10.91
C GLU A 192 -12.95 6.34 9.55
N PRO A 193 -12.01 5.40 9.45
CA PRO A 193 -11.71 4.74 8.20
C PRO A 193 -12.86 3.84 7.76
N THR A 194 -13.06 3.73 6.45
CA THR A 194 -14.04 2.85 5.82
C THR A 194 -13.41 2.09 4.64
N GLY A 195 -14.03 1.02 4.18
CA GLY A 195 -13.58 0.32 2.99
C GLY A 195 -12.11 -0.12 3.09
N PHE A 196 -11.31 0.19 2.09
CA PHE A 196 -9.88 -0.13 2.05
C PHE A 196 -9.05 0.56 3.16
N GLU A 197 -9.55 1.66 3.72
CA GLU A 197 -8.85 2.43 4.76
C GLU A 197 -8.89 1.73 6.13
N LEU A 198 -9.78 0.74 6.32
CA LEU A 198 -9.90 0.01 7.60
C LEU A 198 -8.59 -0.71 7.95
N PRO A 199 -8.14 -0.62 9.22
CA PRO A 199 -6.95 -1.34 9.68
C PRO A 199 -7.02 -2.83 9.41
N ALA A 200 -5.86 -3.45 9.17
CA ALA A 200 -5.75 -4.91 9.12
C ALA A 200 -6.13 -5.55 10.47
N ASP A 201 -6.69 -6.76 10.42
CA ASP A 201 -6.87 -7.58 11.61
C ASP A 201 -5.57 -8.32 11.96
N TRP A 202 -4.64 -7.60 12.56
CA TRP A 202 -3.34 -8.13 12.96
C TRP A 202 -3.42 -9.33 13.90
N GLY A 203 -4.55 -9.49 14.61
CA GLY A 203 -4.77 -10.60 15.53
C GLY A 203 -4.87 -11.94 14.82
N THR A 204 -5.52 -11.98 13.66
CA THR A 204 -5.78 -13.22 12.90
C THR A 204 -5.00 -13.33 11.60
N LEU A 205 -4.39 -12.25 11.12
CA LEU A 205 -3.58 -12.23 9.90
C LEU A 205 -2.37 -13.15 10.01
N ARG A 206 -2.29 -14.15 9.09
CA ARG A 206 -1.17 -15.13 9.00
C ARG A 206 -0.64 -15.27 7.58
N THR A 207 -1.28 -14.60 6.62
CA THR A 207 -0.92 -14.70 5.21
C THR A 207 -0.19 -13.42 4.78
N PRO A 208 1.06 -13.52 4.31
CA PRO A 208 1.82 -12.40 3.82
C PRO A 208 1.35 -11.98 2.42
N GLU A 209 1.72 -10.78 2.03
CA GLU A 209 1.62 -10.33 0.64
C GLU A 209 2.26 -11.34 -0.31
N THR A 210 1.58 -11.63 -1.43
CA THR A 210 1.99 -12.70 -2.34
C THR A 210 1.88 -12.28 -3.79
N TYR A 211 3.03 -12.17 -4.46
CA TYR A 211 3.13 -11.84 -5.88
C TYR A 211 2.93 -13.08 -6.75
N LEU A 212 2.20 -12.91 -7.85
CA LEU A 212 1.89 -13.97 -8.81
C LEU A 212 2.83 -13.99 -10.03
N GLY A 213 3.52 -12.88 -10.28
CA GLY A 213 4.55 -12.80 -11.31
C GLY A 213 5.82 -13.55 -10.93
N LEU A 214 6.44 -14.26 -11.89
CA LEU A 214 7.56 -15.17 -11.64
C LEU A 214 8.81 -14.50 -11.06
N ARG A 215 8.96 -13.19 -11.20
CA ARG A 215 10.11 -12.45 -10.67
C ARG A 215 10.16 -12.45 -9.14
N GLN A 216 9.00 -12.46 -8.48
CA GLN A 216 8.88 -12.30 -7.02
C GLN A 216 7.94 -13.33 -6.38
N THR A 217 7.52 -14.36 -7.15
CA THR A 217 6.52 -15.31 -6.66
C THR A 217 7.01 -16.08 -5.43
N SER A 218 6.07 -16.31 -4.52
CA SER A 218 6.26 -17.20 -3.37
C SER A 218 5.01 -18.06 -3.19
N GLY A 219 5.13 -19.22 -2.57
CA GLY A 219 3.98 -20.09 -2.27
C GLY A 219 3.35 -20.75 -3.51
N TYR A 220 4.01 -20.75 -4.67
CA TYR A 220 3.55 -21.45 -5.85
C TYR A 220 3.48 -22.96 -5.59
N ALA A 221 2.33 -23.59 -5.85
CA ALA A 221 2.03 -24.97 -5.45
C ALA A 221 1.40 -25.82 -6.55
N SER A 222 1.46 -25.39 -7.82
CA SER A 222 1.05 -26.27 -8.91
C SER A 222 2.01 -27.48 -9.01
N PRO A 223 1.53 -28.68 -9.34
CA PRO A 223 2.41 -29.84 -9.57
C PRO A 223 3.26 -29.71 -10.84
N GLU A 224 2.98 -28.74 -11.70
CA GLU A 224 3.75 -28.41 -12.90
C GLU A 224 4.55 -27.13 -12.72
N ASP A 225 5.75 -27.09 -13.29
CA ASP A 225 6.60 -25.90 -13.27
C ASP A 225 5.95 -24.72 -14.02
N PRO A 226 6.20 -23.48 -13.56
CA PRO A 226 5.72 -22.29 -14.26
C PRO A 226 6.22 -22.22 -15.70
N ARG A 227 5.32 -21.87 -16.65
CA ARG A 227 5.63 -21.74 -18.08
C ARG A 227 5.44 -20.31 -18.56
N PRO A 228 6.54 -19.56 -18.81
CA PRO A 228 6.46 -18.17 -19.28
C PRO A 228 6.24 -18.04 -20.79
N ASP A 229 6.51 -19.09 -21.57
CA ASP A 229 6.66 -19.02 -23.03
C ASP A 229 5.33 -19.18 -23.80
N GLY A 230 4.19 -18.91 -23.17
CA GLY A 230 2.88 -18.96 -23.83
C GLY A 230 1.80 -19.61 -22.98
N PRO A 231 0.59 -19.73 -23.54
CA PRO A 231 -0.53 -20.34 -22.81
C PRO A 231 -0.26 -21.80 -22.42
N HIS A 232 -0.54 -22.12 -21.18
CA HIS A 232 -0.43 -23.46 -20.62
C HIS A 232 -1.65 -23.77 -19.75
N ALA A 233 -2.22 -24.97 -19.89
CA ALA A 233 -3.35 -25.43 -19.09
C ALA A 233 -2.83 -26.12 -17.82
N TYR A 234 -2.89 -25.43 -16.70
CA TYR A 234 -2.50 -25.97 -15.39
C TYR A 234 -3.59 -26.87 -14.81
N PRO A 235 -3.21 -27.99 -14.16
CA PRO A 235 -4.15 -28.95 -13.62
C PRO A 235 -4.88 -28.42 -12.36
N GLU A 236 -5.95 -29.11 -11.98
CA GLU A 236 -6.63 -28.92 -10.69
C GLU A 236 -5.70 -29.20 -9.52
N VAL A 237 -5.81 -28.38 -8.47
CA VAL A 237 -5.09 -28.57 -7.21
C VAL A 237 -6.09 -28.63 -6.08
N ASN A 238 -6.22 -29.80 -5.43
CA ASN A 238 -7.23 -30.05 -4.40
C ASN A 238 -6.76 -29.80 -2.97
N ASP A 239 -5.46 -29.75 -2.73
CA ASP A 239 -4.89 -29.56 -1.38
C ASP A 239 -3.77 -28.54 -1.44
N LEU A 240 -4.06 -27.33 -0.96
CA LEU A 240 -3.09 -26.25 -0.82
C LEU A 240 -2.69 -26.12 0.66
N SER A 241 -1.41 -26.02 0.92
CA SER A 241 -0.90 -25.61 2.24
C SER A 241 -1.22 -24.15 2.52
N LEU A 242 -1.22 -23.72 3.78
CA LEU A 242 -1.38 -22.30 4.13
C LEU A 242 -0.31 -21.45 3.41
N ASN A 243 -0.74 -20.33 2.86
CA ASN A 243 0.08 -19.40 2.07
C ASN A 243 0.55 -19.97 0.71
N ALA A 244 -0.10 -21.02 0.23
CA ALA A 244 0.15 -21.57 -1.09
C ALA A 244 -0.95 -21.19 -2.07
N TRP A 245 -0.56 -20.92 -3.31
CA TRP A 245 -1.46 -20.63 -4.42
C TRP A 245 -1.12 -21.46 -5.66
N ALA A 246 -2.11 -21.67 -6.50
CA ALA A 246 -1.93 -22.37 -7.76
C ALA A 246 -2.77 -21.74 -8.88
N PRO A 247 -2.21 -21.60 -10.09
CA PRO A 247 -3.00 -21.39 -11.30
C PRO A 247 -3.71 -22.69 -11.68
N ILE A 248 -4.94 -22.59 -12.20
CA ILE A 248 -5.75 -23.70 -12.68
C ILE A 248 -6.33 -23.30 -14.04
N GLY A 249 -6.29 -24.18 -15.04
CA GLY A 249 -6.74 -23.86 -16.40
C GLY A 249 -5.72 -23.04 -17.21
N PRO A 250 -6.16 -22.26 -18.22
CA PRO A 250 -5.27 -21.65 -19.22
C PRO A 250 -4.63 -20.35 -18.72
N TRP A 251 -3.32 -20.39 -18.46
CA TRP A 251 -2.53 -19.24 -18.00
C TRP A 251 -1.24 -19.01 -18.79
N ILE A 252 -0.79 -17.77 -18.83
CA ILE A 252 0.58 -17.36 -19.13
C ILE A 252 1.17 -16.81 -17.84
N LEU A 253 2.16 -17.48 -17.25
CA LEU A 253 2.84 -16.99 -16.06
C LEU A 253 4.03 -16.10 -16.47
N ALA A 254 3.78 -14.82 -16.58
CA ALA A 254 4.78 -13.84 -16.99
C ALA A 254 5.66 -13.37 -15.81
N SER A 255 6.70 -12.59 -16.12
CA SER A 255 7.64 -12.06 -15.12
C SER A 255 6.97 -11.23 -14.02
N HIS A 256 5.95 -10.43 -14.36
CA HIS A 256 5.34 -9.46 -13.44
C HIS A 256 3.87 -9.78 -13.08
N ALA A 257 3.22 -10.67 -13.81
CA ALA A 257 1.82 -11.02 -13.61
C ALA A 257 1.52 -12.44 -14.09
N ALA A 258 0.45 -13.03 -13.55
CA ALA A 258 -0.22 -14.18 -14.16
C ALA A 258 -1.34 -13.65 -15.07
N VAL A 259 -1.36 -14.06 -16.34
CA VAL A 259 -2.31 -13.58 -17.35
C VAL A 259 -3.26 -14.70 -17.77
N SER A 260 -4.58 -14.49 -17.63
CA SER A 260 -5.57 -15.46 -18.08
C SER A 260 -5.53 -15.58 -19.61
N ALA A 261 -5.27 -16.78 -20.13
CA ALA A 261 -5.11 -17.00 -21.57
C ALA A 261 -6.45 -17.31 -22.26
N ASP A 262 -7.43 -17.80 -21.53
CA ASP A 262 -8.77 -18.11 -22.01
C ASP A 262 -9.78 -18.09 -20.86
N THR A 263 -11.06 -18.26 -21.17
CA THR A 263 -12.16 -18.41 -20.21
C THR A 263 -11.92 -19.64 -19.32
N GLY A 264 -12.28 -19.52 -18.01
CA GLY A 264 -12.12 -20.59 -17.02
C GLY A 264 -10.72 -20.67 -16.41
N ALA A 265 -9.86 -19.69 -16.68
CA ALA A 265 -8.62 -19.53 -15.92
C ALA A 265 -8.96 -19.18 -14.45
N ARG A 266 -8.40 -19.95 -13.50
CA ARG A 266 -8.64 -19.76 -12.05
C ARG A 266 -7.32 -19.62 -11.29
N VAL A 267 -7.37 -18.88 -10.17
CA VAL A 267 -6.33 -18.90 -9.14
C VAL A 267 -6.96 -19.38 -7.85
N ALA A 268 -6.41 -20.45 -7.29
CA ALA A 268 -6.75 -20.90 -5.94
C ALA A 268 -5.65 -20.51 -4.95
N PHE A 269 -6.04 -20.06 -3.74
CA PHE A 269 -5.12 -19.63 -2.70
C PHE A 269 -5.62 -20.05 -1.32
N ARG A 270 -4.79 -20.73 -0.51
CA ARG A 270 -5.13 -21.01 0.90
C ARG A 270 -4.54 -19.92 1.79
N PHE A 271 -5.41 -19.18 2.48
CA PHE A 271 -5.06 -18.00 3.27
C PHE A 271 -5.68 -18.03 4.68
N GLN A 272 -5.16 -17.19 5.57
CA GLN A 272 -5.76 -16.85 6.85
C GLN A 272 -5.64 -15.34 7.07
N ALA A 273 -6.75 -14.63 6.85
CA ALA A 273 -6.93 -13.22 7.03
C ALA A 273 -8.43 -12.87 7.05
N ARG A 274 -8.79 -11.70 7.56
CA ARG A 274 -10.14 -11.14 7.45
C ARG A 274 -10.43 -10.71 6.01
N ASP A 275 -9.49 -10.01 5.39
CA ASP A 275 -9.63 -9.42 4.07
C ASP A 275 -8.74 -10.13 3.04
N VAL A 276 -9.23 -10.26 1.81
CA VAL A 276 -8.46 -10.63 0.62
C VAL A 276 -8.61 -9.55 -0.42
N ASN A 277 -7.51 -8.93 -0.79
CA ASN A 277 -7.45 -7.99 -1.90
C ASN A 277 -6.52 -8.56 -2.98
N LEU A 278 -6.76 -8.16 -4.22
CA LEU A 278 -5.93 -8.55 -5.36
C LEU A 278 -5.68 -7.35 -6.26
N VAL A 279 -4.42 -7.05 -6.52
CA VAL A 279 -4.04 -6.12 -7.59
C VAL A 279 -4.22 -6.85 -8.92
N ILE A 280 -5.17 -6.36 -9.71
CA ILE A 280 -5.65 -7.06 -10.91
C ILE A 280 -6.27 -6.05 -11.89
N GLY A 281 -6.34 -6.41 -13.16
CA GLY A 281 -7.09 -5.65 -14.14
C GLY A 281 -6.99 -6.22 -15.54
N PRO A 282 -7.68 -5.64 -16.51
CA PRO A 282 -7.58 -6.08 -17.90
C PRO A 282 -6.25 -5.64 -18.53
N ALA A 283 -5.60 -6.52 -19.29
CA ALA A 283 -4.40 -6.20 -20.07
C ALA A 283 -4.64 -5.10 -21.11
N ASN A 284 -5.85 -5.05 -21.65
CA ASN A 284 -6.25 -4.03 -22.63
C ASN A 284 -7.16 -3.01 -21.96
N ARG A 285 -6.75 -1.74 -21.99
CA ARG A 285 -7.55 -0.62 -21.45
C ARG A 285 -8.93 -0.58 -22.12
N GLY A 286 -9.98 -0.44 -21.31
CA GLY A 286 -11.37 -0.42 -21.76
C GLY A 286 -12.01 -1.80 -21.99
N ALA A 287 -11.29 -2.89 -21.78
CA ALA A 287 -11.88 -4.21 -21.72
C ALA A 287 -12.65 -4.38 -20.40
N ALA A 288 -13.79 -5.09 -20.47
CA ALA A 288 -14.54 -5.51 -19.30
C ALA A 288 -14.47 -7.03 -19.18
N ILE A 289 -13.85 -7.55 -18.14
CA ILE A 289 -13.68 -8.99 -17.94
C ILE A 289 -14.49 -9.42 -16.72
N PRO A 290 -15.62 -10.14 -16.88
CA PRO A 290 -16.34 -10.68 -15.76
C PRO A 290 -15.51 -11.76 -15.05
N PHE A 291 -15.68 -11.83 -13.72
CA PHE A 291 -15.05 -12.85 -12.90
C PHE A 291 -15.98 -13.31 -11.78
N ARG A 292 -15.65 -14.44 -11.16
CA ARG A 292 -16.37 -14.99 -10.02
C ARG A 292 -15.41 -15.43 -8.93
N VAL A 293 -15.75 -15.08 -7.70
CA VAL A 293 -15.00 -15.45 -6.48
C VAL A 293 -15.76 -16.54 -5.74
N HIS A 294 -15.03 -17.55 -5.27
CA HIS A 294 -15.50 -18.55 -4.33
C HIS A 294 -14.70 -18.52 -3.04
N LEU A 295 -15.36 -18.81 -1.93
CA LEU A 295 -14.77 -18.97 -0.61
C LEU A 295 -15.15 -20.33 -0.06
N ASP A 296 -14.15 -21.19 0.21
CA ASP A 296 -14.32 -22.58 0.63
C ASP A 296 -15.29 -23.37 -0.28
N GLY A 297 -15.20 -23.13 -1.61
CA GLY A 297 -15.98 -23.79 -2.65
C GLY A 297 -17.41 -23.27 -2.81
N GLY A 298 -17.84 -22.27 -2.05
CA GLY A 298 -19.15 -21.63 -2.13
C GLY A 298 -19.09 -20.16 -2.53
N ALA A 299 -20.25 -19.52 -2.67
CA ALA A 299 -20.33 -18.07 -2.80
C ALA A 299 -19.89 -17.40 -1.49
N PRO A 300 -19.25 -16.22 -1.54
CA PRO A 300 -18.75 -15.52 -0.34
C PRO A 300 -19.87 -15.04 0.61
N GLY A 301 -21.11 -14.85 0.11
CA GLY A 301 -22.21 -14.37 0.94
C GLY A 301 -21.88 -13.06 1.65
N ASP A 302 -22.11 -12.97 2.95
CA ASP A 302 -21.82 -11.78 3.77
C ASP A 302 -20.33 -11.45 3.90
N ALA A 303 -19.44 -12.34 3.44
CA ALA A 303 -18.00 -12.10 3.40
C ALA A 303 -17.53 -11.47 2.08
N HIS A 304 -18.43 -11.05 1.19
CA HIS A 304 -18.04 -10.35 -0.04
C HIS A 304 -17.35 -9.03 0.27
N GLY A 305 -16.32 -8.70 -0.53
CA GLY A 305 -15.68 -7.38 -0.52
C GLY A 305 -16.48 -6.35 -1.32
N GLU A 306 -15.98 -5.12 -1.43
CA GLU A 306 -16.67 -4.02 -2.10
C GLU A 306 -16.74 -4.18 -3.63
N ASP A 307 -15.86 -4.98 -4.23
CA ASP A 307 -15.74 -5.13 -5.67
C ASP A 307 -16.48 -6.36 -6.24
N ILE A 308 -17.22 -7.09 -5.41
CA ILE A 308 -18.06 -8.21 -5.80
C ILE A 308 -19.40 -8.18 -5.08
N ASP A 309 -20.38 -8.88 -5.62
CA ASP A 309 -21.64 -9.09 -4.93
C ASP A 309 -21.62 -10.36 -4.04
N ALA A 310 -22.70 -10.59 -3.29
CA ALA A 310 -22.82 -11.75 -2.40
C ALA A 310 -22.79 -13.11 -3.14
N THR A 311 -22.98 -13.15 -4.45
CA THR A 311 -22.80 -14.34 -5.29
C THR A 311 -21.35 -14.56 -5.71
N GLY A 312 -20.44 -13.59 -5.40
CA GLY A 312 -19.06 -13.58 -5.79
C GLY A 312 -18.79 -13.00 -7.19
N SER A 313 -19.80 -12.41 -7.83
CA SER A 313 -19.67 -11.86 -9.17
C SER A 313 -19.09 -10.46 -9.18
N GLY A 314 -18.11 -10.20 -10.05
CA GLY A 314 -17.49 -8.90 -10.27
C GLY A 314 -17.08 -8.70 -11.72
N THR A 315 -16.58 -7.52 -12.04
CA THR A 315 -16.07 -7.17 -13.38
C THR A 315 -14.81 -6.33 -13.27
N LEU A 316 -13.75 -6.76 -13.98
CA LEU A 316 -12.53 -5.97 -14.12
C LEU A 316 -12.76 -4.88 -15.17
N LEU A 317 -12.54 -3.64 -14.80
CA LEU A 317 -12.63 -2.48 -15.69
C LEU A 317 -11.29 -1.75 -15.81
N ASP A 318 -10.54 -1.69 -14.71
CA ASP A 318 -9.27 -0.98 -14.58
C ASP A 318 -8.23 -1.84 -13.87
N GLN A 319 -6.96 -1.51 -14.06
CA GLN A 319 -5.84 -2.08 -13.29
C GLN A 319 -5.75 -1.32 -11.95
N ARG A 320 -6.15 -1.98 -10.86
CA ARG A 320 -6.17 -1.46 -9.50
C ARG A 320 -6.22 -2.55 -8.45
N LEU A 321 -6.21 -2.15 -7.19
CA LEU A 321 -6.56 -3.05 -6.09
C LEU A 321 -8.07 -3.29 -6.06
N TYR A 322 -8.47 -4.55 -5.98
CA TYR A 322 -9.85 -5.00 -5.78
C TYR A 322 -9.98 -5.66 -4.42
N GLN A 323 -10.99 -5.26 -3.65
CA GLN A 323 -11.36 -5.91 -2.40
C GLN A 323 -12.36 -7.03 -2.68
N LEU A 324 -11.91 -8.27 -2.58
CA LEU A 324 -12.68 -9.44 -3.00
C LEU A 324 -13.36 -10.13 -1.82
N ILE A 325 -12.69 -10.18 -0.65
CA ILE A 325 -13.26 -10.73 0.59
C ILE A 325 -13.08 -9.71 1.70
N ARG A 326 -14.14 -9.54 2.50
CA ARG A 326 -14.10 -8.92 3.82
C ARG A 326 -15.05 -9.65 4.75
N ARG A 327 -14.51 -10.42 5.65
CA ARG A 327 -15.32 -11.20 6.60
C ARG A 327 -15.88 -10.29 7.69
N PRO A 328 -17.17 -10.42 8.06
CA PRO A 328 -17.74 -9.67 9.17
C PRO A 328 -17.18 -10.10 10.53
N VAL A 329 -16.65 -11.33 10.62
CA VAL A 329 -16.01 -11.89 11.82
C VAL A 329 -14.62 -12.40 11.44
N PRO A 330 -13.56 -12.03 12.20
CA PRO A 330 -12.21 -12.52 11.95
C PRO A 330 -12.13 -14.05 11.95
N PRO A 331 -11.37 -14.67 11.03
CA PRO A 331 -11.30 -16.12 10.90
C PRO A 331 -10.40 -16.73 11.98
N THR A 332 -10.81 -17.88 12.50
CA THR A 332 -10.00 -18.71 13.43
C THR A 332 -9.20 -19.80 12.71
N ALA A 333 -9.47 -20.03 11.44
CA ALA A 333 -8.84 -21.06 10.61
C ALA A 333 -8.57 -20.53 9.19
N SER A 334 -7.70 -21.22 8.45
CA SER A 334 -7.45 -20.92 7.02
C SER A 334 -8.66 -21.32 6.17
N SER A 335 -8.82 -20.61 5.04
CA SER A 335 -9.83 -20.86 4.02
C SER A 335 -9.18 -20.96 2.64
N VAL A 336 -9.91 -21.49 1.68
CA VAL A 336 -9.53 -21.49 0.27
C VAL A 336 -10.32 -20.41 -0.45
N PHE A 337 -9.59 -19.45 -1.00
CA PHE A 337 -10.09 -18.46 -1.94
C PHE A 337 -9.88 -18.97 -3.35
N GLU A 338 -10.84 -18.77 -4.23
CA GLU A 338 -10.71 -19.02 -5.67
C GLU A 338 -11.32 -17.88 -6.46
N ILE A 339 -10.62 -17.39 -7.49
CA ILE A 339 -11.15 -16.46 -8.48
C ILE A 339 -11.12 -17.11 -9.86
N GLU A 340 -12.24 -17.09 -10.58
CA GLU A 340 -12.42 -17.57 -11.94
C GLU A 340 -12.63 -16.40 -12.89
N PHE A 341 -11.85 -16.36 -13.98
CA PHE A 341 -12.01 -15.36 -15.04
C PHE A 341 -12.89 -15.90 -16.16
N LEU A 342 -13.94 -15.15 -16.49
CA LEU A 342 -14.93 -15.53 -17.50
C LEU A 342 -14.57 -15.00 -18.91
N GLY A 343 -13.33 -14.54 -19.07
CA GLY A 343 -12.73 -14.09 -20.32
C GLY A 343 -11.21 -14.02 -20.25
N PRO A 344 -10.53 -14.00 -21.40
CA PRO A 344 -9.07 -13.88 -21.45
C PRO A 344 -8.58 -12.46 -21.16
N GLY A 345 -7.28 -12.34 -20.82
CA GLY A 345 -6.58 -11.07 -20.68
C GLY A 345 -6.72 -10.39 -19.32
N ALA A 346 -7.17 -11.10 -18.27
CA ALA A 346 -7.02 -10.62 -16.90
C ALA A 346 -5.56 -10.79 -16.46
N GLU A 347 -4.94 -9.72 -15.98
CA GLU A 347 -3.59 -9.72 -15.41
C GLU A 347 -3.70 -9.66 -13.90
N ALA A 348 -3.28 -10.72 -13.21
CA ALA A 348 -3.25 -10.81 -11.75
C ALA A 348 -1.80 -10.64 -11.25
N TYR A 349 -1.59 -9.66 -10.35
CA TYR A 349 -0.25 -9.21 -9.94
C TYR A 349 0.11 -9.65 -8.53
N CYS A 350 -0.68 -9.25 -7.55
CA CYS A 350 -0.35 -9.42 -6.15
C CYS A 350 -1.58 -9.53 -5.25
N PHE A 351 -1.61 -10.57 -4.41
CA PHE A 351 -2.55 -10.65 -3.30
C PHE A 351 -2.04 -9.87 -2.10
N THR A 352 -2.93 -9.11 -1.45
CA THR A 352 -2.70 -8.48 -0.16
C THR A 352 -3.82 -8.84 0.81
N PHE A 353 -3.51 -8.82 2.10
CA PHE A 353 -4.41 -9.32 3.13
C PHE A 353 -4.55 -8.33 4.29
N GLY A 354 -5.63 -8.51 5.11
CA GLY A 354 -5.89 -7.65 6.24
C GLY A 354 -6.77 -8.21 7.33
#